data_0dec3be6cc5ce8a051cce96df099fbf0
#
_entry.id   0dec3be6cc5ce8a051cce96df099fbf0
#
_cell.length_a   1.000
_cell.length_b   1.000
_cell.length_c   1.000
_cell.angle_alpha   90.00
_cell.angle_beta   90.00
_cell.angle_gamma   90.00
#
_symmetry.space_group_name_H-M   'P 1'
#
loop_
_entity.id
_entity.type
_entity.pdbx_description
1 polymer ?
#
loop_
_entity_poly.entity_id
_entity_poly.type
_entity_poly.pdbx_seq_one_letter_code
_entity_poly.pdbx_strand_id
1 'polypeptide(L)'
;MDDSLGRTHQFHRGVWAHASGTLRPSELAEQFGLDENIVRDAADVRELPRMEYSGGIEYVFVRLPLVRDDAIKTAPLLAAVSKTQFVTINPANNFSPQAAEPFLTTTTDKPGALLAATIACVVAAYEQQIHDLASNIAAARHRLSRHEVKNADFIEFVAIEDSLNEFHSSLEGLASVLGQLALNRRGLFTVRDLEALGDLVLHVKQLLVMVAANSQTITSIHNAYSTIANNVLNQRMKVLTAITILLAIPNVFYGMYGMNIALPFQGEAWAYPVITGFTVLLIGIVYIFAKRLRLF
;
A
#
# COMPACT_ATOMS: atom_id res chain seq x y z
N MET A 1 -27.65 24.67 1.81
CA MET A 1 -28.64 23.62 2.10
C MET A 1 -27.82 22.41 2.53
N ASP A 2 -27.96 22.01 3.77
CA ASP A 2 -27.08 21.13 4.50
C ASP A 2 -27.21 19.68 3.99
N ASP A 3 -26.30 19.24 3.14
CA ASP A 3 -26.28 17.91 2.51
C ASP A 3 -25.51 16.88 3.39
N SER A 4 -25.27 17.20 4.66
CA SER A 4 -24.48 16.45 5.64
C SER A 4 -25.27 15.50 6.53
N LEU A 5 -26.57 15.42 6.40
CA LEU A 5 -27.42 14.50 7.17
C LEU A 5 -27.39 13.10 6.54
N GLY A 6 -27.08 12.08 7.35
CA GLY A 6 -27.06 10.69 6.93
C GLY A 6 -28.34 10.29 6.20
N ARG A 7 -28.20 9.62 5.05
CA ARG A 7 -29.32 9.17 4.22
C ARG A 7 -29.64 7.73 4.56
N THR A 8 -30.91 7.45 4.83
CA THR A 8 -31.42 6.08 5.00
C THR A 8 -32.27 5.72 3.80
N HIS A 9 -31.95 4.62 3.14
CA HIS A 9 -32.68 4.09 2.00
C HIS A 9 -33.16 2.65 2.28
N GLN A 10 -34.32 2.27 1.75
CA GLN A 10 -34.86 0.92 1.84
C GLN A 10 -34.81 0.23 0.48
N PHE A 11 -34.40 -1.04 0.48
CA PHE A 11 -34.25 -1.91 -0.68
C PHE A 11 -34.97 -3.25 -0.41
N HIS A 12 -35.15 -4.06 -1.43
CA HIS A 12 -35.72 -5.40 -1.32
C HIS A 12 -37.02 -5.44 -0.51
N ARG A 13 -38.04 -4.64 -0.94
CA ARG A 13 -39.35 -4.54 -0.29
C ARG A 13 -39.29 -4.13 1.19
N GLY A 14 -38.27 -3.39 1.58
CA GLY A 14 -38.10 -2.91 2.96
C GLY A 14 -37.37 -3.88 3.90
N VAL A 15 -36.94 -5.04 3.40
CA VAL A 15 -36.12 -6.00 4.19
C VAL A 15 -34.71 -5.49 4.42
N TRP A 16 -34.14 -4.76 3.46
CA TRP A 16 -32.81 -4.16 3.56
C TRP A 16 -32.90 -2.65 3.75
N ALA A 17 -32.39 -2.15 4.87
CA ALA A 17 -32.17 -0.74 5.12
C ALA A 17 -30.67 -0.41 5.03
N HIS A 18 -30.34 0.71 4.40
CA HIS A 18 -28.96 1.21 4.29
C HIS A 18 -28.87 2.63 4.80
N ALA A 19 -27.93 2.86 5.74
CA ALA A 19 -27.62 4.17 6.28
C ALA A 19 -26.17 4.56 5.95
N SER A 20 -25.98 5.77 5.41
CA SER A 20 -24.63 6.26 5.04
C SER A 20 -24.44 7.75 5.38
N GLY A 21 -23.19 8.19 5.46
CA GLY A 21 -22.83 9.57 5.78
C GLY A 21 -22.78 9.84 7.29
N THR A 22 -23.04 11.08 7.71
CA THR A 22 -23.01 11.48 9.12
C THR A 22 -24.15 10.81 9.88
N LEU A 23 -23.81 9.87 10.75
CA LEU A 23 -24.75 9.05 11.48
C LEU A 23 -25.09 9.64 12.84
N ARG A 24 -26.33 9.42 13.28
CA ARG A 24 -26.79 9.61 14.66
C ARG A 24 -27.10 8.22 15.25
N PRO A 25 -26.15 7.63 16.03
CA PRO A 25 -26.31 6.25 16.50
C PRO A 25 -27.61 5.98 17.26
N SER A 26 -28.04 6.91 18.11
CA SER A 26 -29.29 6.78 18.89
C SER A 26 -30.54 6.74 17.98
N GLU A 27 -30.61 7.58 16.96
CA GLU A 27 -31.74 7.61 16.03
C GLU A 27 -31.83 6.32 15.20
N LEU A 28 -30.68 5.81 14.72
CA LEU A 28 -30.61 4.54 13.97
C LEU A 28 -30.94 3.34 14.86
N ALA A 29 -30.45 3.36 16.11
CA ALA A 29 -30.72 2.30 17.07
C ALA A 29 -32.23 2.22 17.38
N GLU A 30 -32.88 3.33 17.61
CA GLU A 30 -34.33 3.41 17.85
C GLU A 30 -35.13 3.01 16.60
N GLN A 31 -34.78 3.54 15.43
CA GLN A 31 -35.48 3.29 14.16
C GLN A 31 -35.49 1.81 13.75
N PHE A 32 -34.37 1.10 13.97
CA PHE A 32 -34.18 -0.28 13.50
C PHE A 32 -34.13 -1.30 14.64
N GLY A 33 -34.30 -0.89 15.89
CA GLY A 33 -34.24 -1.77 17.07
C GLY A 33 -32.84 -2.36 17.29
N LEU A 34 -31.78 -1.58 17.01
CA LEU A 34 -30.38 -1.98 17.13
C LEU A 34 -29.81 -1.60 18.51
N ASP A 35 -28.67 -2.24 18.88
CA ASP A 35 -27.92 -1.83 20.04
C ASP A 35 -27.14 -0.54 19.75
N GLU A 36 -27.42 0.53 20.53
CA GLU A 36 -26.83 1.86 20.30
C GLU A 36 -25.30 1.85 20.44
N ASN A 37 -24.75 1.06 21.37
CA ASN A 37 -23.31 1.00 21.56
C ASN A 37 -22.62 0.39 20.35
N ILE A 38 -23.17 -0.71 19.80
CA ILE A 38 -22.64 -1.35 18.61
C ILE A 38 -22.76 -0.45 17.37
N VAL A 39 -23.88 0.28 17.25
CA VAL A 39 -24.05 1.27 16.16
C VAL A 39 -23.06 2.42 16.30
N ARG A 40 -22.73 2.82 17.53
CA ARG A 40 -21.72 3.86 17.78
C ARG A 40 -20.31 3.42 17.35
N ASP A 41 -19.96 2.15 17.56
CA ASP A 41 -18.69 1.59 17.11
C ASP A 41 -18.54 1.63 15.58
N ALA A 42 -19.64 1.55 14.83
CA ALA A 42 -19.60 1.69 13.37
C ALA A 42 -19.09 3.06 12.89
N ALA A 43 -19.16 4.09 13.75
CA ALA A 43 -18.61 5.42 13.46
C ALA A 43 -17.09 5.52 13.73
N ASP A 44 -16.50 4.55 14.41
CA ASP A 44 -15.04 4.50 14.60
C ASP A 44 -14.35 4.04 13.30
N VAL A 45 -13.60 4.95 12.70
CA VAL A 45 -12.83 4.66 11.46
C VAL A 45 -11.84 3.50 11.64
N ARG A 46 -11.42 3.23 12.89
CA ARG A 46 -10.45 2.17 13.22
C ARG A 46 -11.11 0.85 13.60
N GLU A 47 -12.43 0.76 13.58
CA GLU A 47 -13.15 -0.46 13.95
C GLU A 47 -12.69 -1.64 13.09
N LEU A 48 -12.36 -2.75 13.76
CA LEU A 48 -11.83 -3.95 13.12
C LEU A 48 -12.96 -4.93 12.75
N PRO A 49 -12.74 -5.80 11.75
CA PRO A 49 -13.69 -6.86 11.43
C PRO A 49 -13.93 -7.78 12.63
N ARG A 50 -15.18 -7.91 13.05
CA ARG A 50 -15.62 -8.75 14.17
C ARG A 50 -17.10 -9.08 14.07
N MET A 51 -17.54 -9.97 14.93
CA MET A 51 -18.97 -10.31 15.08
C MET A 51 -19.40 -10.12 16.53
N GLU A 52 -20.61 -9.63 16.70
CA GLU A 52 -21.30 -9.54 17.98
C GLU A 52 -22.74 -9.99 17.85
N TYR A 53 -23.33 -10.44 18.96
CA TYR A 53 -24.73 -10.79 19.03
C TYR A 53 -25.40 -10.09 20.21
N SER A 54 -26.42 -9.29 19.92
CA SER A 54 -27.21 -8.60 20.93
C SER A 54 -28.67 -8.52 20.49
N GLY A 55 -29.61 -8.67 21.40
CA GLY A 55 -31.05 -8.45 21.15
C GLY A 55 -31.67 -9.30 20.03
N GLY A 56 -31.11 -10.47 19.70
CA GLY A 56 -31.63 -11.30 18.59
C GLY A 56 -31.06 -10.95 17.21
N ILE A 57 -30.12 -10.01 17.16
CA ILE A 57 -29.50 -9.49 15.95
C ILE A 57 -28.02 -9.90 15.97
N GLU A 58 -27.53 -10.39 14.83
CA GLU A 58 -26.10 -10.62 14.58
C GLU A 58 -25.51 -9.35 13.93
N TYR A 59 -24.49 -8.81 14.54
CA TYR A 59 -23.75 -7.63 14.05
C TYR A 59 -22.42 -8.08 13.48
N VAL A 60 -22.18 -7.73 12.23
CA VAL A 60 -21.01 -8.14 11.46
C VAL A 60 -20.27 -6.89 11.00
N PHE A 61 -19.12 -6.63 11.58
CA PHE A 61 -18.22 -5.58 11.14
C PHE A 61 -17.28 -6.14 10.08
N VAL A 62 -17.21 -5.48 8.94
CA VAL A 62 -16.23 -5.70 7.88
C VAL A 62 -15.62 -4.38 7.46
N ARG A 63 -14.56 -4.38 6.69
CA ARG A 63 -13.96 -3.17 6.16
C ARG A 63 -13.98 -3.22 4.64
N LEU A 64 -14.15 -2.06 3.99
CA LEU A 64 -14.08 -1.90 2.54
C LEU A 64 -12.91 -1.04 2.14
N PRO A 65 -12.27 -1.30 1.00
CA PRO A 65 -11.32 -0.38 0.40
C PRO A 65 -11.95 1.00 0.16
N LEU A 66 -11.19 2.03 0.48
CA LEU A 66 -11.55 3.44 0.30
C LEU A 66 -10.38 4.17 -0.36
N VAL A 67 -10.56 4.60 -1.60
CA VAL A 67 -9.58 5.42 -2.29
C VAL A 67 -9.80 6.88 -1.90
N ARG A 68 -8.79 7.51 -1.29
CA ARG A 68 -8.85 8.91 -0.88
C ARG A 68 -7.46 9.55 -1.05
N ASP A 69 -7.41 10.67 -1.75
CA ASP A 69 -6.19 11.48 -1.94
C ASP A 69 -4.98 10.64 -2.44
N ASP A 70 -5.20 9.79 -3.45
CA ASP A 70 -4.23 8.83 -4.01
C ASP A 70 -3.71 7.75 -3.04
N ALA A 71 -4.26 7.67 -1.82
CA ALA A 71 -4.00 6.60 -0.87
C ALA A 71 -5.20 5.64 -0.80
N ILE A 72 -4.88 4.34 -0.74
CA ILE A 72 -5.90 3.31 -0.54
C ILE A 72 -5.89 2.94 0.94
N LYS A 73 -7.01 3.21 1.60
CA LYS A 73 -7.28 2.85 2.99
C LYS A 73 -8.46 1.91 3.05
N THR A 74 -8.90 1.58 4.24
CA THR A 74 -10.15 0.85 4.45
C THR A 74 -11.07 1.60 5.42
N ALA A 75 -12.36 1.38 5.28
CA ALA A 75 -13.38 1.97 6.15
C ALA A 75 -14.37 0.91 6.62
N PRO A 76 -14.92 1.03 7.86
CA PRO A 76 -15.84 0.06 8.39
C PRO A 76 -17.21 0.09 7.68
N LEU A 77 -17.79 -1.08 7.56
CA LEU A 77 -19.17 -1.34 7.21
C LEU A 77 -19.76 -2.26 8.29
N LEU A 78 -20.79 -1.81 8.97
CA LEU A 78 -21.59 -2.64 9.87
C LEU A 78 -22.77 -3.24 9.11
N ALA A 79 -22.94 -4.55 9.22
CA ALA A 79 -24.11 -5.28 8.75
C ALA A 79 -24.83 -5.91 9.96
N ALA A 80 -26.02 -5.44 10.26
CA ALA A 80 -26.87 -6.00 11.32
C ALA A 80 -27.94 -6.89 10.68
N VAL A 81 -27.99 -8.17 11.05
CA VAL A 81 -28.86 -9.17 10.43
C VAL A 81 -29.69 -9.92 11.47
N SER A 82 -30.98 -10.02 11.21
CA SER A 82 -31.93 -10.87 11.93
C SER A 82 -32.65 -11.80 10.95
N LYS A 83 -33.64 -12.57 11.43
CA LYS A 83 -34.45 -13.42 10.55
C LYS A 83 -35.36 -12.66 9.60
N THR A 84 -35.68 -11.40 9.91
CA THR A 84 -36.68 -10.59 9.18
C THR A 84 -36.13 -9.29 8.61
N GLN A 85 -34.94 -8.87 9.05
CA GLN A 85 -34.39 -7.54 8.73
C GLN A 85 -32.89 -7.64 8.48
N PHE A 86 -32.42 -6.82 7.53
CA PHE A 86 -31.02 -6.60 7.24
C PHE A 86 -30.75 -5.10 7.19
N VAL A 87 -29.78 -4.63 7.96
CA VAL A 87 -29.41 -3.20 8.01
C VAL A 87 -27.92 -3.09 7.75
N THR A 88 -27.53 -2.23 6.81
CA THR A 88 -26.13 -1.88 6.58
C THR A 88 -25.88 -0.42 6.95
N ILE A 89 -24.79 -0.17 7.67
CA ILE A 89 -24.41 1.16 8.15
C ILE A 89 -22.98 1.42 7.66
N ASN A 90 -22.81 2.45 6.82
CA ASN A 90 -21.55 2.80 6.18
C ASN A 90 -21.27 4.32 6.29
N PRO A 91 -20.62 4.77 7.37
CA PRO A 91 -20.31 6.19 7.59
C PRO A 91 -19.46 6.81 6.49
N ALA A 92 -18.52 6.03 5.91
CA ALA A 92 -17.62 6.48 4.87
C ALA A 92 -18.28 6.66 3.49
N ASN A 93 -19.52 6.21 3.33
CA ASN A 93 -20.29 6.26 2.08
C ASN A 93 -19.55 5.67 0.86
N ASN A 94 -18.76 4.61 1.09
CA ASN A 94 -18.02 3.89 0.05
C ASN A 94 -18.64 2.54 -0.32
N PHE A 95 -19.86 2.27 0.13
CA PHE A 95 -20.66 1.10 -0.19
C PHE A 95 -22.03 1.51 -0.71
N SER A 96 -22.52 0.81 -1.73
CA SER A 96 -23.87 0.94 -2.25
C SER A 96 -24.55 -0.43 -2.29
N PRO A 97 -25.78 -0.57 -1.77
CA PRO A 97 -26.53 -1.83 -1.85
C PRO A 97 -26.67 -2.40 -3.27
N GLN A 98 -26.80 -1.54 -4.28
CA GLN A 98 -26.89 -1.93 -5.68
C GLN A 98 -25.65 -2.69 -6.16
N ALA A 99 -24.48 -2.37 -5.61
CA ALA A 99 -23.24 -3.07 -5.94
C ALA A 99 -23.24 -4.53 -5.44
N ALA A 100 -24.06 -4.88 -4.47
CA ALA A 100 -24.19 -6.24 -3.97
C ALA A 100 -25.20 -7.09 -4.77
N GLU A 101 -26.09 -6.48 -5.56
CA GLU A 101 -27.11 -7.18 -6.34
C GLU A 101 -26.57 -8.29 -7.27
N PRO A 102 -25.44 -8.09 -8.00
CA PRO A 102 -24.89 -9.11 -8.87
C PRO A 102 -24.44 -10.38 -8.12
N PHE A 103 -24.22 -10.28 -6.81
CA PHE A 103 -23.75 -11.39 -5.96
C PHE A 103 -24.89 -12.15 -5.29
N LEU A 104 -26.15 -11.76 -5.51
CA LEU A 104 -27.29 -12.49 -4.96
C LEU A 104 -27.42 -13.87 -5.64
N THR A 105 -27.29 -14.91 -4.86
CA THR A 105 -27.40 -16.30 -5.34
C THR A 105 -28.85 -16.76 -5.59
N THR A 106 -29.80 -16.02 -5.04
CA THR A 106 -31.25 -16.29 -5.15
C THR A 106 -32.02 -14.98 -5.28
N THR A 107 -33.17 -15.02 -5.91
CA THR A 107 -34.13 -13.90 -5.96
C THR A 107 -34.87 -13.67 -4.63
N THR A 108 -34.42 -14.27 -3.55
CA THR A 108 -35.09 -14.24 -2.24
C THR A 108 -34.58 -13.07 -1.40
N ASP A 109 -35.50 -12.26 -0.90
CA ASP A 109 -35.25 -11.17 0.04
C ASP A 109 -34.94 -11.69 1.47
N LYS A 110 -34.11 -12.76 1.57
CA LYS A 110 -33.72 -13.34 2.86
C LYS A 110 -32.52 -12.57 3.42
N PRO A 111 -32.57 -12.11 4.69
CA PRO A 111 -31.47 -11.36 5.30
C PRO A 111 -30.10 -12.04 5.24
N GLY A 112 -30.04 -13.37 5.41
CA GLY A 112 -28.79 -14.12 5.28
C GLY A 112 -28.19 -14.09 3.88
N ALA A 113 -29.01 -14.20 2.82
CA ALA A 113 -28.55 -14.09 1.44
C ALA A 113 -28.06 -12.67 1.12
N LEU A 114 -28.71 -11.64 1.65
CA LEU A 114 -28.29 -10.24 1.51
C LEU A 114 -26.94 -9.98 2.21
N LEU A 115 -26.73 -10.55 3.39
CA LEU A 115 -25.44 -10.49 4.08
C LEU A 115 -24.34 -11.19 3.26
N ALA A 116 -24.59 -12.41 2.77
CA ALA A 116 -23.62 -13.13 1.95
C ALA A 116 -23.25 -12.35 0.67
N ALA A 117 -24.24 -11.76 -0.02
CA ALA A 117 -24.00 -10.93 -1.19
C ALA A 117 -23.22 -9.64 -0.86
N THR A 118 -23.51 -9.02 0.29
CA THR A 118 -22.75 -7.85 0.78
C THR A 118 -21.29 -8.20 1.00
N ILE A 119 -21.01 -9.34 1.65
CA ILE A 119 -19.63 -9.78 1.87
C ILE A 119 -18.95 -10.15 0.54
N ALA A 120 -19.66 -10.77 -0.41
CA ALA A 120 -19.12 -11.05 -1.74
C ALA A 120 -18.72 -9.75 -2.48
N CYS A 121 -19.56 -8.71 -2.39
CA CYS A 121 -19.23 -7.40 -2.91
C CYS A 121 -17.97 -6.80 -2.27
N VAL A 122 -17.82 -6.93 -0.95
CA VAL A 122 -16.62 -6.50 -0.21
C VAL A 122 -15.38 -7.24 -0.73
N VAL A 123 -15.45 -8.56 -0.88
CA VAL A 123 -14.33 -9.38 -1.39
C VAL A 123 -13.96 -8.98 -2.81
N ALA A 124 -14.93 -8.76 -3.69
CA ALA A 124 -14.70 -8.30 -5.06
C ALA A 124 -14.04 -6.91 -5.11
N ALA A 125 -14.39 -6.01 -4.18
CA ALA A 125 -13.75 -4.70 -4.07
C ALA A 125 -12.26 -4.84 -3.68
N TYR A 126 -11.92 -5.74 -2.77
CA TYR A 126 -10.51 -6.05 -2.45
C TYR A 126 -9.77 -6.64 -3.63
N GLU A 127 -10.38 -7.61 -4.33
CA GLU A 127 -9.78 -8.24 -5.50
C GLU A 127 -9.38 -7.20 -6.55
N GLN A 128 -10.29 -6.28 -6.88
CA GLN A 128 -10.03 -5.21 -7.84
C GLN A 128 -8.84 -4.33 -7.38
N GLN A 129 -8.84 -3.87 -6.14
CA GLN A 129 -7.77 -3.01 -5.62
C GLN A 129 -6.42 -3.73 -5.56
N ILE A 130 -6.39 -5.01 -5.19
CA ILE A 130 -5.17 -5.82 -5.15
C ILE A 130 -4.60 -6.01 -6.57
N HIS A 131 -5.46 -6.22 -7.59
CA HIS A 131 -5.03 -6.31 -8.98
C HIS A 131 -4.45 -4.98 -9.49
N ASP A 132 -5.09 -3.86 -9.16
CA ASP A 132 -4.60 -2.53 -9.53
C ASP A 132 -3.23 -2.24 -8.89
N LEU A 133 -3.08 -2.55 -7.59
CA LEU A 133 -1.79 -2.45 -6.90
C LEU A 133 -0.72 -3.37 -7.52
N ALA A 134 -1.06 -4.61 -7.85
CA ALA A 134 -0.13 -5.54 -8.50
C ALA A 134 0.34 -5.02 -9.86
N SER A 135 -0.54 -4.40 -10.63
CA SER A 135 -0.20 -3.75 -11.90
C SER A 135 0.79 -2.59 -11.70
N ASN A 136 0.53 -1.72 -10.71
CA ASN A 136 1.41 -0.61 -10.36
C ASN A 136 2.80 -1.09 -9.92
N ILE A 137 2.85 -2.15 -9.10
CA ILE A 137 4.09 -2.80 -8.66
C ILE A 137 4.87 -3.35 -9.86
N ALA A 138 4.21 -4.02 -10.79
CA ALA A 138 4.84 -4.55 -12.01
C ALA A 138 5.41 -3.43 -12.89
N ALA A 139 4.68 -2.32 -13.06
CA ALA A 139 5.16 -1.14 -13.78
C ALA A 139 6.39 -0.52 -13.12
N ALA A 140 6.37 -0.38 -11.79
CA ALA A 140 7.49 0.12 -11.01
C ALA A 140 8.74 -0.78 -11.12
N ARG A 141 8.57 -2.09 -11.05
CA ARG A 141 9.65 -3.06 -11.28
C ARG A 141 10.28 -2.92 -12.67
N HIS A 142 9.44 -2.66 -13.68
CA HIS A 142 9.93 -2.46 -15.06
C HIS A 142 10.74 -1.15 -15.18
N ARG A 143 10.30 -0.04 -14.54
CA ARG A 143 11.08 1.21 -14.47
C ARG A 143 12.44 1.00 -13.80
N LEU A 144 12.47 0.25 -12.69
CA LEU A 144 13.71 -0.10 -11.99
C LEU A 144 14.71 -0.83 -12.89
N SER A 145 14.25 -1.78 -13.71
CA SER A 145 15.11 -2.53 -14.63
C SER A 145 15.79 -1.66 -15.69
N ARG A 146 15.19 -0.50 -16.01
CA ARG A 146 15.74 0.50 -16.94
C ARG A 146 16.58 1.60 -16.27
N HIS A 147 16.81 1.52 -14.96
CA HIS A 147 17.52 2.54 -14.18
C HIS A 147 16.86 3.94 -14.22
N GLU A 148 15.55 3.99 -14.46
CA GLU A 148 14.76 5.22 -14.58
C GLU A 148 14.07 5.64 -13.27
N VAL A 149 14.50 5.08 -12.13
CA VAL A 149 13.82 5.31 -10.84
C VAL A 149 14.15 6.68 -10.27
N LYS A 150 13.10 7.40 -9.87
CA LYS A 150 13.16 8.73 -9.25
C LYS A 150 12.80 8.64 -7.76
N ASN A 151 13.15 9.65 -6.98
CA ASN A 151 12.75 9.72 -5.56
C ASN A 151 11.23 9.71 -5.36
N ALA A 152 10.46 10.19 -6.35
CA ALA A 152 8.99 10.15 -6.32
C ALA A 152 8.45 8.71 -6.30
N ASP A 153 9.09 7.77 -7.02
CA ASP A 153 8.69 6.37 -7.02
C ASP A 153 8.81 5.73 -5.62
N PHE A 154 9.70 6.25 -4.79
CA PHE A 154 9.90 5.78 -3.43
C PHE A 154 8.71 6.11 -2.51
N ILE A 155 8.14 7.29 -2.67
CA ILE A 155 6.95 7.72 -1.92
C ILE A 155 5.75 6.85 -2.34
N GLU A 156 5.62 6.57 -3.63
CA GLU A 156 4.60 5.66 -4.17
C GLU A 156 4.74 4.24 -3.58
N PHE A 157 5.96 3.71 -3.45
CA PHE A 157 6.19 2.39 -2.86
C PHE A 157 5.78 2.31 -1.39
N VAL A 158 6.06 3.35 -0.60
CA VAL A 158 5.61 3.42 0.80
C VAL A 158 4.09 3.42 0.88
N ALA A 159 3.41 4.21 0.05
CA ALA A 159 1.95 4.26 0.03
C ALA A 159 1.32 2.91 -0.38
N ILE A 160 1.93 2.20 -1.34
CA ILE A 160 1.51 0.85 -1.73
C ILE A 160 1.71 -0.14 -0.56
N GLU A 161 2.86 -0.09 0.13
CA GLU A 161 3.16 -0.96 1.27
C GLU A 161 2.17 -0.75 2.41
N ASP A 162 1.86 0.51 2.74
CA ASP A 162 0.85 0.85 3.74
C ASP A 162 -0.53 0.30 3.36
N SER A 163 -0.92 0.42 2.09
CA SER A 163 -2.19 -0.11 1.59
C SER A 163 -2.25 -1.64 1.67
N LEU A 164 -1.16 -2.33 1.31
CA LEU A 164 -1.08 -3.80 1.40
C LEU A 164 -1.14 -4.29 2.86
N ASN A 165 -0.50 -3.59 3.80
CA ASN A 165 -0.54 -3.92 5.22
C ASN A 165 -1.96 -3.75 5.78
N GLU A 166 -2.66 -2.68 5.39
CA GLU A 166 -4.04 -2.44 5.81
C GLU A 166 -5.00 -3.49 5.21
N PHE A 167 -4.80 -3.88 3.94
CA PHE A 167 -5.55 -4.95 3.31
C PHE A 167 -5.31 -6.30 3.98
N HIS A 168 -4.06 -6.62 4.31
CA HIS A 168 -3.73 -7.86 5.02
C HIS A 168 -4.50 -7.96 6.33
N SER A 169 -4.41 -6.93 7.19
CA SER A 169 -5.12 -6.90 8.47
C SER A 169 -6.64 -7.01 8.31
N SER A 170 -7.22 -6.29 7.33
CA SER A 170 -8.66 -6.30 7.09
C SER A 170 -9.15 -7.65 6.54
N LEU A 171 -8.39 -8.27 5.64
CA LEU A 171 -8.72 -9.58 5.07
C LEU A 171 -8.54 -10.72 6.09
N GLU A 172 -7.55 -10.66 6.99
CA GLU A 172 -7.44 -11.61 8.11
C GLU A 172 -8.65 -11.53 9.03
N GLY A 173 -9.07 -10.32 9.40
CA GLY A 173 -10.28 -10.12 10.18
C GLY A 173 -11.53 -10.64 9.44
N LEU A 174 -11.65 -10.35 8.14
CA LEU A 174 -12.75 -10.86 7.31
C LEU A 174 -12.75 -12.39 7.23
N ALA A 175 -11.59 -13.03 7.10
CA ALA A 175 -11.48 -14.49 7.10
C ALA A 175 -11.98 -15.10 8.42
N SER A 176 -11.67 -14.45 9.56
CA SER A 176 -12.19 -14.85 10.87
C SER A 176 -13.71 -14.72 10.95
N VAL A 177 -14.26 -13.61 10.48
CA VAL A 177 -15.71 -13.35 10.41
C VAL A 177 -16.40 -14.40 9.54
N LEU A 178 -15.91 -14.67 8.34
CA LEU A 178 -16.44 -15.68 7.43
C LEU A 178 -16.43 -17.08 8.06
N GLY A 179 -15.33 -17.44 8.77
CA GLY A 179 -15.25 -18.70 9.50
C GLY A 179 -16.32 -18.84 10.57
N GLN A 180 -16.68 -17.76 11.26
CA GLN A 180 -17.75 -17.74 12.25
C GLN A 180 -19.15 -17.82 11.61
N LEU A 181 -19.38 -17.08 10.52
CA LEU A 181 -20.64 -17.12 9.76
C LEU A 181 -20.93 -18.51 9.17
N ALA A 182 -19.90 -19.18 8.67
CA ALA A 182 -20.01 -20.54 8.11
C ALA A 182 -20.49 -21.59 9.13
N LEU A 183 -20.32 -21.34 10.44
CA LEU A 183 -20.88 -22.20 11.50
C LEU A 183 -22.41 -22.15 11.57
N ASN A 184 -23.02 -21.14 10.99
CA ASN A 184 -24.48 -20.92 10.90
C ASN A 184 -25.23 -21.15 12.22
N ARG A 185 -24.65 -20.72 13.34
CA ARG A 185 -25.20 -20.98 14.69
C ARG A 185 -26.62 -20.48 14.90
N ARG A 186 -27.04 -19.49 14.11
CA ARG A 186 -28.37 -18.83 14.21
C ARG A 186 -29.36 -19.31 13.16
N GLY A 187 -28.92 -20.17 12.22
CA GLY A 187 -29.76 -20.65 11.14
C GLY A 187 -30.20 -19.56 10.17
N LEU A 188 -29.33 -18.55 9.95
CA LEU A 188 -29.59 -17.43 9.04
C LEU A 188 -29.41 -17.80 7.57
N PHE A 189 -28.53 -18.77 7.30
CA PHE A 189 -28.13 -19.16 5.96
C PHE A 189 -28.76 -20.46 5.50
N THR A 190 -29.13 -20.51 4.23
CA THR A 190 -29.49 -21.75 3.55
C THR A 190 -28.25 -22.54 3.18
N VAL A 191 -28.42 -23.79 2.75
CA VAL A 191 -27.30 -24.64 2.29
C VAL A 191 -26.53 -23.95 1.16
N ARG A 192 -27.23 -23.32 0.23
CA ARG A 192 -26.62 -22.60 -0.90
C ARG A 192 -25.83 -21.36 -0.45
N ASP A 193 -26.34 -20.63 0.55
CA ASP A 193 -25.60 -19.50 1.12
C ASP A 193 -24.32 -19.95 1.82
N LEU A 194 -24.35 -21.12 2.50
CA LEU A 194 -23.18 -21.72 3.15
C LEU A 194 -22.12 -22.16 2.13
N GLU A 195 -22.54 -22.73 0.99
CA GLU A 195 -21.62 -23.03 -0.11
C GLU A 195 -20.95 -21.75 -0.62
N ALA A 196 -21.72 -20.70 -0.89
CA ALA A 196 -21.19 -19.41 -1.31
C ALA A 196 -20.23 -18.78 -0.26
N LEU A 197 -20.56 -18.88 1.03
CA LEU A 197 -19.66 -18.43 2.11
C LEU A 197 -18.36 -19.26 2.15
N GLY A 198 -18.44 -20.56 1.89
CA GLY A 198 -17.26 -21.43 1.77
C GLY A 198 -16.33 -21.00 0.63
N ASP A 199 -16.89 -20.68 -0.52
CA ASP A 199 -16.13 -20.15 -1.67
C ASP A 199 -15.48 -18.81 -1.33
N LEU A 200 -16.19 -17.94 -0.62
CA LEU A 200 -15.63 -16.66 -0.16
C LEU A 200 -14.46 -16.84 0.83
N VAL A 201 -14.53 -17.82 1.73
CA VAL A 201 -13.40 -18.16 2.63
C VAL A 201 -12.16 -18.52 1.81
N LEU A 202 -12.33 -19.36 0.78
CA LEU A 202 -11.23 -19.74 -0.10
C LEU A 202 -10.68 -18.54 -0.87
N HIS A 203 -11.57 -17.71 -1.41
CA HIS A 203 -11.20 -16.51 -2.16
C HIS A 203 -10.41 -15.51 -1.29
N VAL A 204 -10.87 -15.23 -0.06
CA VAL A 204 -10.14 -14.35 0.89
C VAL A 204 -8.75 -14.90 1.21
N LYS A 205 -8.60 -16.24 1.37
CA LYS A 205 -7.27 -16.85 1.55
C LYS A 205 -6.37 -16.64 0.33
N GLN A 206 -6.91 -16.74 -0.88
CA GLN A 206 -6.15 -16.45 -2.11
C GLN A 206 -5.71 -14.98 -2.16
N LEU A 207 -6.59 -14.03 -1.81
CA LEU A 207 -6.26 -12.61 -1.74
C LEU A 207 -5.16 -12.33 -0.71
N LEU A 208 -5.20 -12.97 0.46
CA LEU A 208 -4.13 -12.87 1.47
C LEU A 208 -2.78 -13.33 0.92
N VAL A 209 -2.74 -14.43 0.17
CA VAL A 209 -1.51 -14.89 -0.50
C VAL A 209 -1.02 -13.87 -1.53
N MET A 210 -1.94 -13.27 -2.31
CA MET A 210 -1.60 -12.23 -3.29
C MET A 210 -1.05 -10.97 -2.61
N VAL A 211 -1.66 -10.53 -1.52
CA VAL A 211 -1.17 -9.39 -0.71
C VAL A 211 0.24 -9.67 -0.20
N ALA A 212 0.48 -10.84 0.39
CA ALA A 212 1.80 -11.23 0.89
C ALA A 212 2.86 -11.28 -0.24
N ALA A 213 2.53 -11.82 -1.41
CA ALA A 213 3.41 -11.87 -2.57
C ALA A 213 3.76 -10.47 -3.10
N ASN A 214 2.77 -9.56 -3.13
CA ASN A 214 2.97 -8.18 -3.52
C ASN A 214 3.85 -7.42 -2.52
N SER A 215 3.65 -7.59 -1.21
CA SER A 215 4.49 -7.01 -0.17
C SER A 215 5.94 -7.49 -0.28
N GLN A 216 6.16 -8.79 -0.53
CA GLN A 216 7.50 -9.33 -0.77
C GLN A 216 8.15 -8.75 -2.02
N THR A 217 7.37 -8.48 -3.06
CA THR A 217 7.86 -7.87 -4.30
C THR A 217 8.29 -6.42 -4.06
N ILE A 218 7.51 -5.63 -3.32
CA ILE A 218 7.87 -4.24 -2.93
C ILE A 218 9.18 -4.24 -2.12
N THR A 219 9.30 -5.11 -1.13
CA THR A 219 10.53 -5.24 -0.34
C THR A 219 11.74 -5.55 -1.23
N SER A 220 11.57 -6.44 -2.22
CA SER A 220 12.63 -6.79 -3.17
C SER A 220 13.01 -5.60 -4.07
N ILE A 221 12.04 -4.82 -4.54
CA ILE A 221 12.25 -3.59 -5.31
C ILE A 221 13.04 -2.57 -4.47
N HIS A 222 12.64 -2.37 -3.21
CA HIS A 222 13.31 -1.47 -2.27
C HIS A 222 14.80 -1.84 -2.09
N ASN A 223 15.09 -3.12 -1.86
CA ASN A 223 16.46 -3.61 -1.70
C ASN A 223 17.28 -3.44 -2.98
N ALA A 224 16.69 -3.72 -4.14
CA ALA A 224 17.35 -3.51 -5.44
C ALA A 224 17.66 -2.02 -5.68
N TYR A 225 16.71 -1.13 -5.38
CA TYR A 225 16.90 0.32 -5.49
C TYR A 225 18.05 0.81 -4.60
N SER A 226 18.06 0.40 -3.33
CA SER A 226 19.11 0.76 -2.38
C SER A 226 20.49 0.31 -2.89
N THR A 227 20.58 -0.89 -3.46
CA THR A 227 21.81 -1.42 -4.05
C THR A 227 22.26 -0.58 -5.25
N ILE A 228 21.34 -0.23 -6.16
CA ILE A 228 21.65 0.60 -7.33
C ILE A 228 22.09 1.99 -6.88
N ALA A 229 21.41 2.62 -5.94
CA ALA A 229 21.76 3.95 -5.41
C ALA A 229 23.18 3.94 -4.79
N ASN A 230 23.50 2.93 -4.00
CA ASN A 230 24.83 2.75 -3.41
C ASN A 230 25.91 2.54 -4.47
N ASN A 231 25.63 1.77 -5.52
CA ASN A 231 26.56 1.57 -6.63
C ASN A 231 26.84 2.87 -7.40
N VAL A 232 25.80 3.65 -7.67
CA VAL A 232 25.94 4.97 -8.31
C VAL A 232 26.74 5.94 -7.44
N LEU A 233 26.47 5.97 -6.12
CA LEU A 233 27.24 6.78 -5.18
C LEU A 233 28.73 6.35 -5.17
N ASN A 234 28.99 5.06 -5.06
CA ASN A 234 30.36 4.53 -5.10
C ASN A 234 31.08 4.89 -6.40
N GLN A 235 30.41 4.81 -7.54
CA GLN A 235 30.98 5.20 -8.83
C GLN A 235 31.31 6.70 -8.86
N ARG A 236 30.41 7.57 -8.38
CA ARG A 236 30.67 9.02 -8.29
C ARG A 236 31.84 9.32 -7.35
N MET A 237 31.91 8.65 -6.20
CA MET A 237 33.04 8.78 -5.26
C MET A 237 34.35 8.37 -5.87
N LYS A 238 34.40 7.25 -6.63
CA LYS A 238 35.61 6.82 -7.37
C LYS A 238 36.07 7.86 -8.36
N VAL A 239 35.15 8.43 -9.16
CA VAL A 239 35.48 9.49 -10.14
C VAL A 239 36.00 10.74 -9.41
N LEU A 240 35.33 11.19 -8.33
CA LEU A 240 35.76 12.33 -7.54
C LEU A 240 37.17 12.13 -6.97
N THR A 241 37.42 10.94 -6.38
CA THR A 241 38.75 10.59 -5.84
C THR A 241 39.81 10.61 -6.92
N ALA A 242 39.52 10.06 -8.10
CA ALA A 242 40.47 10.06 -9.22
C ALA A 242 40.80 11.48 -9.68
N ILE A 243 39.78 12.35 -9.80
CA ILE A 243 39.99 13.78 -10.15
C ILE A 243 40.82 14.48 -9.07
N THR A 244 40.52 14.26 -7.79
CA THR A 244 41.30 14.86 -6.68
C THR A 244 42.76 14.46 -6.71
N ILE A 245 43.07 13.18 -6.96
CA ILE A 245 44.45 12.68 -7.09
C ILE A 245 45.15 13.37 -8.27
N LEU A 246 44.48 13.45 -9.43
CA LEU A 246 45.06 14.08 -10.63
C LEU A 246 45.37 15.56 -10.38
N LEU A 247 44.52 16.29 -9.64
CA LEU A 247 44.74 17.70 -9.28
C LEU A 247 45.79 17.88 -8.19
N ALA A 248 46.00 16.92 -7.31
CA ALA A 248 47.00 16.98 -6.26
C ALA A 248 48.44 16.93 -6.82
N ILE A 249 48.68 16.20 -7.94
CA ILE A 249 50.00 16.03 -8.54
C ILE A 249 50.64 17.38 -8.89
N PRO A 250 50.03 18.25 -9.69
CA PRO A 250 50.59 19.58 -9.96
C PRO A 250 50.82 20.39 -8.70
N ASN A 251 49.85 20.35 -7.75
CA ASN A 251 49.94 21.14 -6.52
C ASN A 251 51.18 20.78 -5.66
N VAL A 252 51.55 19.49 -5.61
CA VAL A 252 52.76 19.08 -4.89
C VAL A 252 54.00 19.68 -5.52
N PHE A 253 54.18 19.60 -6.84
CA PHE A 253 55.39 20.08 -7.52
C PHE A 253 55.43 21.61 -7.53
N TYR A 254 54.39 22.28 -7.91
CA TYR A 254 54.36 23.74 -7.96
C TYR A 254 54.35 24.37 -6.56
N GLY A 255 53.76 23.70 -5.57
CA GLY A 255 53.82 24.11 -4.18
C GLY A 255 55.24 24.02 -3.60
N MET A 256 55.97 22.93 -3.89
CA MET A 256 57.40 22.79 -3.49
C MET A 256 58.25 23.92 -4.10
N TYR A 257 58.15 24.16 -5.40
CA TYR A 257 58.97 25.18 -6.09
C TYR A 257 58.49 26.63 -5.82
N GLY A 258 57.33 26.80 -5.19
CA GLY A 258 56.81 28.07 -4.67
C GLY A 258 57.32 28.39 -3.25
N MET A 259 58.07 27.53 -2.59
CA MET A 259 58.58 27.78 -1.24
C MET A 259 59.83 28.66 -1.28
N ASN A 260 60.04 29.50 -0.26
CA ASN A 260 61.22 30.36 -0.08
C ASN A 260 62.40 29.62 0.55
N ILE A 261 62.72 28.44 0.04
CA ILE A 261 63.86 27.63 0.46
C ILE A 261 64.71 27.27 -0.77
N ALA A 262 66.00 27.05 -0.57
CA ALA A 262 66.89 26.64 -1.66
C ALA A 262 66.53 25.23 -2.14
N LEU A 263 66.02 25.14 -3.35
CA LEU A 263 65.69 23.86 -3.99
C LEU A 263 66.67 23.51 -5.09
N PRO A 264 66.94 22.22 -5.37
CA PRO A 264 67.78 21.79 -6.50
C PRO A 264 67.27 22.41 -7.80
N PHE A 265 68.17 22.95 -8.63
CA PHE A 265 67.88 23.54 -9.94
C PHE A 265 67.04 24.83 -9.96
N GLN A 266 66.79 25.47 -8.83
CA GLN A 266 65.87 26.64 -8.70
C GLN A 266 66.34 27.85 -9.56
N GLY A 267 67.63 28.01 -9.82
CA GLY A 267 68.20 29.10 -10.64
C GLY A 267 68.34 28.78 -12.12
N GLU A 268 67.99 27.56 -12.55
CA GLU A 268 68.22 27.10 -13.89
C GLU A 268 67.04 27.35 -14.81
N ALA A 269 67.24 27.97 -15.98
CA ALA A 269 66.18 28.28 -16.92
C ALA A 269 65.44 27.08 -17.49
N TRP A 270 66.07 25.91 -17.51
CA TRP A 270 65.48 24.67 -17.98
C TRP A 270 64.65 23.94 -16.91
N ALA A 271 64.72 24.34 -15.64
CA ALA A 271 64.03 23.65 -14.55
C ALA A 271 62.50 23.67 -14.72
N TYR A 272 61.92 24.85 -15.08
CA TYR A 272 60.49 24.99 -15.27
C TYR A 272 59.90 24.06 -16.36
N PRO A 273 60.40 24.02 -17.61
CA PRO A 273 59.90 23.10 -18.63
C PRO A 273 60.06 21.63 -18.26
N VAL A 274 61.16 21.25 -17.57
CA VAL A 274 61.36 19.88 -17.13
C VAL A 274 60.37 19.46 -16.06
N ILE A 275 60.11 20.32 -15.05
CA ILE A 275 59.13 20.03 -13.99
C ILE A 275 57.74 19.93 -14.59
N THR A 276 57.38 20.85 -15.52
CA THR A 276 56.09 20.82 -16.20
C THR A 276 55.92 19.53 -17.03
N GLY A 277 56.92 19.17 -17.81
CA GLY A 277 56.95 17.94 -18.61
C GLY A 277 56.80 16.68 -17.74
N PHE A 278 57.55 16.62 -16.61
CA PHE A 278 57.45 15.52 -15.65
C PHE A 278 56.05 15.43 -15.00
N THR A 279 55.48 16.58 -14.61
CA THR A 279 54.15 16.65 -14.04
C THR A 279 53.09 16.12 -15.01
N VAL A 280 53.15 16.57 -16.28
CA VAL A 280 52.24 16.09 -17.34
C VAL A 280 52.39 14.59 -17.58
N LEU A 281 53.64 14.10 -17.62
CA LEU A 281 53.91 12.67 -17.76
C LEU A 281 53.30 11.86 -16.61
N LEU A 282 53.45 12.32 -15.36
CA LEU A 282 52.96 11.65 -14.17
C LEU A 282 51.43 11.64 -14.16
N ILE A 283 50.77 12.78 -14.53
CA ILE A 283 49.30 12.84 -14.70
C ILE A 283 48.86 11.78 -15.74
N GLY A 284 49.57 11.68 -16.87
CA GLY A 284 49.26 10.71 -17.93
C GLY A 284 49.36 9.26 -17.41
N ILE A 285 50.41 8.95 -16.66
CA ILE A 285 50.59 7.61 -16.06
C ILE A 285 49.44 7.31 -15.08
N VAL A 286 49.16 8.24 -14.17
CA VAL A 286 48.06 8.06 -13.17
C VAL A 286 46.69 7.94 -13.86
N TYR A 287 46.45 8.73 -14.91
CA TYR A 287 45.22 8.62 -15.70
C TYR A 287 45.08 7.25 -16.37
N ILE A 288 46.13 6.73 -17.01
CA ILE A 288 46.12 5.42 -17.64
C ILE A 288 45.90 4.33 -16.59
N PHE A 289 46.52 4.45 -15.42
CA PHE A 289 46.36 3.51 -14.32
C PHE A 289 44.95 3.55 -13.76
N ALA A 290 44.36 4.74 -13.54
CA ALA A 290 42.98 4.93 -13.10
C ALA A 290 41.95 4.35 -14.09
N LYS A 291 42.21 4.53 -15.41
CA LYS A 291 41.39 3.93 -16.47
C LYS A 291 41.48 2.40 -16.49
N ARG A 292 42.71 1.85 -16.26
CA ARG A 292 42.91 0.38 -16.17
C ARG A 292 42.17 -0.23 -14.97
N LEU A 293 42.09 0.48 -13.86
CA LEU A 293 41.38 0.08 -12.65
C LEU A 293 39.85 0.33 -12.74
N ARG A 294 39.34 0.79 -13.90
CA ARG A 294 37.91 1.12 -14.11
C ARG A 294 37.38 2.11 -13.07
N LEU A 295 38.21 3.12 -12.74
CA LEU A 295 37.78 4.20 -11.86
C LEU A 295 36.94 5.27 -12.62
N PHE A 296 37.11 5.31 -13.94
CA PHE A 296 36.34 6.11 -14.88
C PHE A 296 35.48 5.22 -15.77
#